data_055b264d1282b0d2d30453271da537c4
#
_entry.id   055b264d1282b0d2d30453271da537c4
#
_cell.length_a   1.000
_cell.length_b   1.000
_cell.length_c   1.000
_cell.angle_alpha   90.00
_cell.angle_beta   90.00
_cell.angle_gamma   90.00
#
_symmetry.space_group_name_H-M   'P 1'
#
loop_
_entity.id
_entity.type
_entity.pdbx_description
1 polymer ?
#
loop_
_entity_poly.entity_id
_entity_poly.type
_entity_poly.pdbx_seq_one_letter_code
_entity_poly.pdbx_strand_id
1 'polypeptide(L)'
;MKLCRIGSVGEEKPAIIDSENNYRDLSSIINDLNPDTLNFDTLGKIKKTDISTLPKLDSSSRIGACVSNPSKFIGIGLNFKDHAEEQNLPIPKEPIIFSKFTSCITGPNDPIIVPKGSNHTDWEVEIGFVIGKKAINVSVENALDHVLGFFLVNDVSERDFQKNRGLTWDKGKGFDTFGPIGPFIVTTDELPDYQNLDMFLDVNGKRMQTGNTSKMIFNIKNLVSYMSSCMSLHPGDICCTGTPPGVGENMKPPVFLKGGEEVVLGIDKLGQQRHKVIPYKD
;
A
#
# COMPACT_ATOMS: atom_id res chain seq x y z
N MET A 1 -16.80 -1.23 -3.66
CA MET A 1 -16.94 -0.19 -2.59
C MET A 1 -15.59 0.47 -2.38
N LYS A 2 -15.59 1.76 -1.95
CA LYS A 2 -14.37 2.45 -1.51
C LYS A 2 -14.46 2.67 -0.02
N LEU A 3 -13.58 2.01 0.75
CA LEU A 3 -13.55 2.05 2.21
C LEU A 3 -12.33 2.83 2.70
N CYS A 4 -12.49 3.75 3.63
CA CYS A 4 -11.42 4.60 4.16
C CYS A 4 -11.57 4.85 5.66
N ARG A 5 -10.58 5.51 6.26
CA ARG A 5 -10.59 5.91 7.68
C ARG A 5 -10.37 7.41 7.77
N ILE A 6 -11.25 8.10 8.48
CA ILE A 6 -11.30 9.57 8.55
C ILE A 6 -11.18 10.06 9.99
N GLY A 7 -10.25 10.96 10.26
CA GLY A 7 -10.07 11.57 11.58
C GLY A 7 -8.61 11.76 11.99
N SER A 8 -8.40 12.26 13.20
CA SER A 8 -7.07 12.41 13.80
C SER A 8 -6.41 11.06 14.02
N VAL A 9 -5.09 11.04 14.12
CA VAL A 9 -4.32 9.81 14.38
C VAL A 9 -4.82 9.15 15.67
N GLY A 10 -5.21 7.88 15.57
CA GLY A 10 -5.73 7.08 16.69
C GLY A 10 -7.21 7.30 17.02
N GLU A 11 -7.89 8.23 16.33
CA GLU A 11 -9.31 8.54 16.48
C GLU A 11 -10.08 8.42 15.15
N GLU A 12 -9.47 7.75 14.17
CA GLU A 12 -10.08 7.59 12.86
C GLU A 12 -11.37 6.76 12.96
N LYS A 13 -12.38 7.18 12.19
CA LYS A 13 -13.64 6.45 12.00
C LYS A 13 -13.64 5.72 10.66
N PRO A 14 -14.17 4.49 10.61
CA PRO A 14 -14.38 3.80 9.35
C PRO A 14 -15.44 4.51 8.52
N ALA A 15 -15.19 4.63 7.22
CA ALA A 15 -16.09 5.30 6.30
C ALA A 15 -16.16 4.59 4.94
N ILE A 16 -17.26 4.82 4.23
CA ILE A 16 -17.44 4.45 2.83
C ILE A 16 -17.64 5.72 2.00
N ILE A 17 -17.06 5.75 0.80
CA ILE A 17 -17.26 6.84 -0.15
C ILE A 17 -18.50 6.52 -1.00
N ASP A 18 -19.52 7.39 -0.96
CA ASP A 18 -20.75 7.23 -1.76
C ASP A 18 -20.56 7.71 -3.21
N SER A 19 -21.58 7.54 -4.04
CA SER A 19 -21.58 7.94 -5.46
C SER A 19 -21.43 9.45 -5.70
N GLU A 20 -21.69 10.28 -4.68
CA GLU A 20 -21.51 11.73 -4.70
C GLU A 20 -20.15 12.17 -4.12
N ASN A 21 -19.25 11.19 -3.83
CA ASN A 21 -17.95 11.39 -3.17
C ASN A 21 -18.05 11.93 -1.73
N ASN A 22 -19.16 11.70 -1.02
CA ASN A 22 -19.22 12.00 0.41
C ASN A 22 -18.66 10.81 1.20
N TYR A 23 -18.01 11.11 2.32
CA TYR A 23 -17.60 10.11 3.31
C TYR A 23 -18.76 9.82 4.25
N ARG A 24 -19.25 8.58 4.28
CA ARG A 24 -20.35 8.11 5.13
C ARG A 24 -19.80 7.31 6.30
N ASP A 25 -20.16 7.69 7.52
CA ASP A 25 -19.69 7.09 8.77
C ASP A 25 -20.24 5.65 8.91
N LEU A 26 -19.34 4.66 8.98
CA LEU A 26 -19.68 3.25 9.18
C LEU A 26 -19.67 2.83 10.66
N SER A 27 -19.43 3.73 11.62
CA SER A 27 -19.26 3.40 13.04
C SER A 27 -20.46 2.72 13.68
N SER A 28 -21.66 2.83 13.08
CA SER A 28 -22.86 2.09 13.51
C SER A 28 -22.87 0.62 13.06
N ILE A 29 -21.97 0.22 12.16
CA ILE A 29 -21.90 -1.12 11.56
C ILE A 29 -20.63 -1.85 11.98
N ILE A 30 -19.50 -1.14 12.00
CA ILE A 30 -18.17 -1.65 12.34
C ILE A 30 -17.42 -0.65 13.22
N ASN A 31 -16.55 -1.14 14.08
CA ASN A 31 -15.75 -0.30 14.96
C ASN A 31 -14.57 0.37 14.24
N ASP A 32 -13.93 -0.30 13.26
CA ASP A 32 -12.82 0.20 12.47
C ASP A 32 -12.60 -0.67 11.22
N LEU A 33 -11.67 -0.30 10.32
CA LEU A 33 -11.16 -1.14 9.23
C LEU A 33 -9.91 -1.90 9.71
N ASN A 34 -10.10 -2.99 10.42
CA ASN A 34 -9.05 -3.77 11.08
C ASN A 34 -9.21 -5.28 10.79
N PRO A 35 -8.34 -6.16 11.29
CA PRO A 35 -8.41 -7.60 11.06
C PRO A 35 -9.75 -8.27 11.42
N ASP A 36 -10.50 -7.74 12.41
CA ASP A 36 -11.77 -8.30 12.82
C ASP A 36 -12.92 -7.96 11.85
N THR A 37 -12.79 -6.84 11.13
CA THR A 37 -13.85 -6.29 10.26
C THR A 37 -13.55 -6.39 8.77
N LEU A 38 -12.27 -6.53 8.37
CA LEU A 38 -11.88 -6.66 6.97
C LEU A 38 -12.09 -8.10 6.46
N ASN A 39 -13.38 -8.49 6.38
CA ASN A 39 -13.82 -9.81 5.90
C ASN A 39 -15.07 -9.70 5.03
N PHE A 40 -15.38 -10.76 4.27
CA PHE A 40 -16.49 -10.77 3.33
C PHE A 40 -17.88 -10.72 4.00
N ASP A 41 -18.03 -11.23 5.23
CA ASP A 41 -19.28 -11.14 5.98
C ASP A 41 -19.59 -9.67 6.33
N THR A 42 -18.60 -8.93 6.75
CA THR A 42 -18.68 -7.48 7.00
C THR A 42 -19.02 -6.71 5.72
N LEU A 43 -18.32 -7.01 4.60
CA LEU A 43 -18.68 -6.41 3.31
C LEU A 43 -20.13 -6.70 2.93
N GLY A 44 -20.62 -7.93 3.19
CA GLY A 44 -21.99 -8.32 2.95
C GLY A 44 -23.00 -7.52 3.79
N LYS A 45 -22.67 -7.16 5.04
CA LYS A 45 -23.48 -6.26 5.88
C LYS A 45 -23.52 -4.84 5.33
N ILE A 46 -22.35 -4.29 4.97
CA ILE A 46 -22.25 -2.93 4.40
C ILE A 46 -23.02 -2.84 3.09
N LYS A 47 -22.94 -3.85 2.20
CA LYS A 47 -23.69 -3.90 0.93
C LYS A 47 -25.20 -3.88 1.11
N LYS A 48 -25.72 -4.42 2.22
CA LYS A 48 -27.17 -4.44 2.53
C LYS A 48 -27.67 -3.17 3.20
N THR A 49 -26.75 -2.29 3.62
CA THR A 49 -27.10 -1.03 4.28
C THR A 49 -27.35 0.05 3.24
N ASP A 50 -28.42 0.83 3.44
CA ASP A 50 -28.60 2.07 2.67
C ASP A 50 -27.61 3.12 3.16
N ILE A 51 -26.48 3.21 2.48
CA ILE A 51 -25.37 4.11 2.84
C ILE A 51 -25.78 5.60 2.76
N SER A 52 -26.84 5.95 2.03
CA SER A 52 -27.31 7.32 1.92
C SER A 52 -27.88 7.85 3.25
N THR A 53 -28.35 6.95 4.12
CA THR A 53 -28.88 7.27 5.45
C THR A 53 -27.82 7.46 6.53
N LEU A 54 -26.58 7.04 6.26
CA LEU A 54 -25.47 7.15 7.21
C LEU A 54 -25.00 8.60 7.35
N PRO A 55 -24.54 9.02 8.54
CA PRO A 55 -24.02 10.37 8.77
C PRO A 55 -22.86 10.69 7.82
N LYS A 56 -22.83 11.93 7.34
CA LYS A 56 -21.67 12.43 6.58
C LYS A 56 -20.54 12.84 7.54
N LEU A 57 -19.32 12.43 7.21
CA LEU A 57 -18.10 12.93 7.86
C LEU A 57 -17.59 14.18 7.12
N ASP A 58 -16.86 15.01 7.82
CA ASP A 58 -16.25 16.20 7.24
C ASP A 58 -15.15 15.80 6.24
N SER A 59 -15.34 16.19 4.98
CA SER A 59 -14.39 15.90 3.88
C SER A 59 -13.05 16.64 3.99
N SER A 60 -12.95 17.65 4.86
CA SER A 60 -11.69 18.35 5.14
C SER A 60 -10.85 17.64 6.21
N SER A 61 -11.41 16.63 6.89
CA SER A 61 -10.70 15.86 7.90
C SER A 61 -9.56 15.03 7.29
N ARG A 62 -8.53 14.74 8.10
CA ARG A 62 -7.42 13.87 7.71
C ARG A 62 -7.93 12.49 7.29
N ILE A 63 -7.39 11.97 6.20
CA ILE A 63 -7.56 10.58 5.80
C ILE A 63 -6.43 9.78 6.46
N GLY A 64 -6.79 8.79 7.28
CA GLY A 64 -5.85 7.88 7.91
C GLY A 64 -5.44 6.73 6.99
N ALA A 65 -4.53 5.89 7.47
CA ALA A 65 -4.20 4.62 6.82
C ALA A 65 -5.47 3.78 6.61
N CYS A 66 -5.66 3.24 5.41
CA CYS A 66 -6.91 2.56 5.04
C CYS A 66 -7.11 1.19 5.74
N VAL A 67 -6.06 0.64 6.35
CA VAL A 67 -6.11 -0.55 7.22
C VAL A 67 -5.49 -0.20 8.57
N SER A 68 -6.19 -0.54 9.64
CA SER A 68 -5.74 -0.37 11.01
C SER A 68 -5.17 -1.69 11.56
N ASN A 69 -4.01 -1.62 12.22
CA ASN A 69 -3.41 -2.73 12.97
C ASN A 69 -3.35 -4.07 12.23
N PRO A 70 -2.84 -4.15 10.98
CA PRO A 70 -2.65 -5.43 10.32
C PRO A 70 -1.66 -6.29 11.10
N SER A 71 -1.86 -7.63 11.12
CA SER A 71 -0.90 -8.52 11.77
C SER A 71 0.38 -8.68 10.95
N LYS A 72 0.28 -8.52 9.62
CA LYS A 72 1.42 -8.54 8.71
C LYS A 72 1.34 -7.41 7.70
N PHE A 73 2.48 -6.81 7.43
CA PHE A 73 2.72 -6.00 6.25
C PHE A 73 3.86 -6.65 5.46
N ILE A 74 3.49 -7.30 4.37
CA ILE A 74 4.40 -8.08 3.53
C ILE A 74 4.77 -7.23 2.32
N GLY A 75 6.07 -7.20 1.96
CA GLY A 75 6.54 -6.59 0.73
C GLY A 75 7.10 -7.62 -0.25
N ILE A 76 6.99 -7.32 -1.53
CA ILE A 76 7.53 -8.13 -2.62
C ILE A 76 8.60 -7.36 -3.37
N GLY A 77 9.83 -7.86 -3.34
CA GLY A 77 10.96 -7.25 -4.05
C GLY A 77 11.04 -7.65 -5.51
N LEU A 78 11.57 -6.74 -6.35
CA LEU A 78 11.93 -6.97 -7.76
C LEU A 78 10.82 -7.67 -8.58
N ASN A 79 9.60 -7.14 -8.52
CA ASN A 79 8.43 -7.77 -9.14
C ASN A 79 7.94 -7.11 -10.44
N PHE A 80 8.71 -6.21 -11.03
CA PHE A 80 8.42 -5.61 -12.34
C PHE A 80 9.53 -5.96 -13.33
N LYS A 81 9.14 -6.42 -14.54
CA LYS A 81 10.11 -6.87 -15.56
C LYS A 81 11.05 -5.74 -15.98
N ASP A 82 10.48 -4.57 -16.28
CA ASP A 82 11.21 -3.39 -16.69
C ASP A 82 12.10 -2.82 -15.57
N HIS A 83 11.71 -3.00 -14.30
CA HIS A 83 12.57 -2.65 -13.17
C HIS A 83 13.76 -3.61 -13.00
N ALA A 84 13.56 -4.90 -13.23
CA ALA A 84 14.67 -5.87 -13.27
C ALA A 84 15.65 -5.56 -14.41
N GLU A 85 15.12 -5.19 -15.58
CA GLU A 85 15.92 -4.76 -16.74
C GLU A 85 16.73 -3.47 -16.44
N GLU A 86 16.10 -2.46 -15.82
CA GLU A 86 16.75 -1.21 -15.38
C GLU A 86 17.96 -1.49 -14.47
N GLN A 87 17.85 -2.47 -13.58
CA GLN A 87 18.90 -2.85 -12.63
C GLN A 87 19.91 -3.86 -13.21
N ASN A 88 19.72 -4.34 -14.44
CA ASN A 88 20.48 -5.46 -15.02
C ASN A 88 20.49 -6.72 -14.14
N LEU A 89 19.38 -6.98 -13.46
CA LEU A 89 19.19 -8.15 -12.59
C LEU A 89 18.42 -9.25 -13.32
N PRO A 90 18.71 -10.53 -13.06
CA PRO A 90 17.91 -11.62 -13.60
C PRO A 90 16.50 -11.58 -13.01
N ILE A 91 15.53 -12.00 -13.79
CA ILE A 91 14.14 -12.18 -13.32
C ILE A 91 14.14 -13.24 -12.22
N PRO A 92 13.59 -12.94 -11.02
CA PRO A 92 13.49 -13.91 -9.94
C PRO A 92 12.67 -15.15 -10.36
N LYS A 93 13.10 -16.33 -9.92
CA LYS A 93 12.33 -17.58 -10.16
C LYS A 93 11.14 -17.69 -9.22
N GLU A 94 11.21 -17.06 -8.06
CA GLU A 94 10.20 -17.04 -7.00
C GLU A 94 10.07 -15.62 -6.42
N PRO A 95 8.90 -15.24 -5.86
CA PRO A 95 8.72 -13.96 -5.21
C PRO A 95 9.74 -13.74 -4.07
N ILE A 96 10.42 -12.59 -4.09
CA ILE A 96 11.29 -12.16 -2.99
C ILE A 96 10.39 -11.53 -1.93
N ILE A 97 10.21 -12.21 -0.81
CA ILE A 97 9.35 -11.76 0.30
C ILE A 97 10.20 -11.08 1.37
N PHE A 98 9.76 -9.93 1.86
CA PHE A 98 10.29 -9.26 3.05
C PHE A 98 9.16 -8.74 3.94
N SER A 99 9.46 -8.42 5.18
CA SER A 99 8.50 -7.82 6.10
C SER A 99 8.71 -6.31 6.20
N LYS A 100 7.61 -5.55 6.25
CA LYS A 100 7.61 -4.17 6.74
C LYS A 100 7.08 -4.18 8.16
N PHE A 101 7.75 -3.48 9.07
CA PHE A 101 7.25 -3.35 10.46
C PHE A 101 5.96 -2.55 10.44
N THR A 102 4.92 -3.07 11.09
CA THR A 102 3.58 -2.43 11.05
C THR A 102 3.57 -1.02 11.65
N SER A 103 4.57 -0.67 12.47
CA SER A 103 4.79 0.69 12.97
C SER A 103 5.10 1.71 11.86
N CYS A 104 5.51 1.27 10.66
CA CYS A 104 5.77 2.16 9.53
C CYS A 104 4.50 2.73 8.90
N ILE A 105 3.32 2.19 9.21
CA ILE A 105 2.06 2.51 8.54
C ILE A 105 1.60 3.94 8.89
N THR A 106 1.29 4.72 7.83
CA THR A 106 0.73 6.08 7.94
C THR A 106 -0.35 6.30 6.89
N GLY A 107 -1.06 7.42 7.01
CA GLY A 107 -2.09 7.84 6.06
C GLY A 107 -1.51 8.37 4.75
N PRO A 108 -2.36 8.48 3.71
CA PRO A 108 -1.95 8.83 2.34
C PRO A 108 -1.43 10.27 2.19
N ASN A 109 -1.65 11.12 3.19
CA ASN A 109 -1.21 12.53 3.16
C ASN A 109 -0.36 12.90 4.40
N ASP A 110 0.02 11.90 5.18
CA ASP A 110 0.92 12.11 6.31
C ASP A 110 2.36 12.35 5.82
N PRO A 111 3.21 13.05 6.59
CA PRO A 111 4.58 13.31 6.18
C PRO A 111 5.43 12.03 6.16
N ILE A 112 6.40 11.99 5.25
CA ILE A 112 7.51 11.03 5.29
C ILE A 112 8.64 11.66 6.08
N ILE A 113 9.10 11.01 7.16
CA ILE A 113 10.20 11.49 8.00
C ILE A 113 11.49 10.77 7.58
N VAL A 114 12.48 11.53 7.12
CA VAL A 114 13.81 10.97 6.80
C VAL A 114 14.44 10.49 8.11
N PRO A 115 14.90 9.23 8.20
CA PRO A 115 15.46 8.71 9.46
C PRO A 115 16.74 9.45 9.89
N LYS A 116 17.01 9.46 11.18
CA LYS A 116 18.22 10.09 11.76
C LYS A 116 19.48 9.53 11.09
N GLY A 117 20.30 10.41 10.53
CA GLY A 117 21.54 10.04 9.85
C GLY A 117 21.38 9.35 8.51
N SER A 118 20.14 9.30 7.97
CA SER A 118 19.88 8.78 6.61
C SER A 118 20.27 9.80 5.53
N ASN A 119 20.77 9.27 4.43
CA ASN A 119 21.06 10.00 3.19
C ASN A 119 20.58 9.26 1.94
N HIS A 120 19.86 8.14 2.12
CA HIS A 120 19.48 7.22 1.05
C HIS A 120 17.99 6.86 1.10
N THR A 121 17.15 7.79 1.59
CA THR A 121 15.69 7.61 1.59
C THR A 121 15.14 7.75 0.17
N ASP A 122 14.36 6.77 -0.26
CA ASP A 122 13.88 6.60 -1.62
C ASP A 122 12.38 6.28 -1.65
N TRP A 123 11.75 6.40 -2.80
CA TRP A 123 10.32 6.24 -3.07
C TRP A 123 10.03 5.01 -3.91
N GLU A 124 8.84 4.43 -3.76
CA GLU A 124 8.35 3.31 -4.56
C GLU A 124 6.81 3.32 -4.64
N VAL A 125 6.24 3.69 -5.80
CA VAL A 125 4.80 3.54 -6.03
C VAL A 125 4.44 2.07 -6.24
N GLU A 126 3.46 1.58 -5.48
CA GLU A 126 3.04 0.18 -5.55
C GLU A 126 1.52 0.04 -5.41
N ILE A 127 0.95 -0.97 -6.05
CA ILE A 127 -0.37 -1.47 -5.66
C ILE A 127 -0.23 -2.37 -4.44
N GLY A 128 -1.10 -2.17 -3.45
CA GLY A 128 -1.24 -3.06 -2.32
C GLY A 128 -2.56 -3.83 -2.38
N PHE A 129 -2.65 -4.92 -1.64
CA PHE A 129 -3.89 -5.64 -1.42
C PHE A 129 -4.06 -6.07 0.03
N VAL A 130 -5.32 -6.28 0.44
CA VAL A 130 -5.67 -6.73 1.78
C VAL A 130 -6.39 -8.08 1.71
N ILE A 131 -6.03 -8.98 2.61
CA ILE A 131 -6.66 -10.30 2.76
C ILE A 131 -8.01 -10.13 3.46
N GLY A 132 -9.05 -10.77 2.93
CA GLY A 132 -10.41 -10.79 3.50
C GLY A 132 -10.87 -12.15 3.99
N LYS A 133 -10.15 -13.21 3.63
CA LYS A 133 -10.42 -14.59 4.04
C LYS A 133 -9.10 -15.33 4.27
N LYS A 134 -9.03 -16.09 5.36
CA LYS A 134 -7.83 -16.86 5.70
C LYS A 134 -7.36 -17.72 4.52
N ALA A 135 -6.06 -17.62 4.17
CA ALA A 135 -5.43 -18.37 3.09
C ALA A 135 -4.29 -19.25 3.62
N ILE A 136 -4.33 -20.54 3.31
CA ILE A 136 -3.27 -21.54 3.60
C ILE A 136 -3.21 -22.48 2.43
N ASN A 137 -2.04 -22.59 1.77
CA ASN A 137 -1.80 -23.46 0.61
C ASN A 137 -2.88 -23.32 -0.48
N VAL A 138 -3.24 -22.07 -0.80
CA VAL A 138 -4.30 -21.75 -1.78
C VAL A 138 -3.74 -21.86 -3.19
N SER A 139 -4.50 -22.48 -4.10
CA SER A 139 -4.10 -22.53 -5.52
C SER A 139 -4.23 -21.15 -6.19
N VAL A 140 -3.52 -20.95 -7.30
CA VAL A 140 -3.55 -19.69 -8.07
C VAL A 140 -4.97 -19.35 -8.54
N GLU A 141 -5.76 -20.38 -8.92
CA GLU A 141 -7.14 -20.22 -9.41
C GLU A 141 -8.04 -19.62 -8.33
N ASN A 142 -7.88 -20.04 -7.08
CA ASN A 142 -8.72 -19.64 -5.94
C ASN A 142 -8.15 -18.44 -5.16
N ALA A 143 -6.99 -17.92 -5.55
CA ALA A 143 -6.25 -16.92 -4.80
C ALA A 143 -7.05 -15.61 -4.57
N LEU A 144 -7.80 -15.15 -5.59
CA LEU A 144 -8.60 -13.93 -5.48
C LEU A 144 -9.78 -14.04 -4.53
N ASP A 145 -10.28 -15.23 -4.25
CA ASP A 145 -11.37 -15.45 -3.27
C ASP A 145 -10.93 -15.09 -1.84
N HIS A 146 -9.64 -14.85 -1.65
CA HIS A 146 -9.04 -14.47 -0.37
C HIS A 146 -8.68 -12.98 -0.29
N VAL A 147 -8.70 -12.25 -1.42
CA VAL A 147 -8.39 -10.81 -1.48
C VAL A 147 -9.66 -9.98 -1.35
N LEU A 148 -9.71 -9.11 -0.34
CA LEU A 148 -10.86 -8.24 -0.10
C LEU A 148 -10.86 -7.01 -1.02
N GLY A 149 -9.70 -6.46 -1.31
CA GLY A 149 -9.57 -5.26 -2.12
C GLY A 149 -8.13 -4.79 -2.28
N PHE A 150 -7.97 -3.67 -2.99
CA PHE A 150 -6.71 -3.09 -3.41
C PHE A 150 -6.60 -1.64 -2.94
N PHE A 151 -5.38 -1.16 -2.75
CA PHE A 151 -5.09 0.20 -2.34
C PHE A 151 -3.72 0.66 -2.85
N LEU A 152 -3.46 1.96 -2.79
CA LEU A 152 -2.17 2.55 -3.16
C LEU A 152 -1.20 2.51 -1.96
N VAL A 153 0.07 2.19 -2.24
CA VAL A 153 1.16 2.15 -1.25
C VAL A 153 2.33 2.97 -1.77
N ASN A 154 3.05 3.63 -0.85
CA ASN A 154 4.42 4.08 -1.07
C ASN A 154 5.34 3.21 -0.23
N ASP A 155 6.07 2.27 -0.86
CA ASP A 155 7.04 1.42 -0.16
C ASP A 155 8.36 2.15 0.07
N VAL A 156 8.30 3.23 0.89
CA VAL A 156 9.46 4.06 1.20
C VAL A 156 10.60 3.22 1.75
N SER A 157 11.81 3.50 1.29
CA SER A 157 12.99 2.67 1.51
C SER A 157 14.17 3.51 1.97
N GLU A 158 14.92 3.03 2.93
CA GLU A 158 16.25 3.53 3.24
C GLU A 158 17.28 2.56 2.67
N ARG A 159 17.87 2.91 1.53
CA ARG A 159 18.67 1.97 0.71
C ARG A 159 19.94 1.48 1.40
N ASP A 160 20.62 2.33 2.19
CA ASP A 160 21.80 1.90 2.93
C ASP A 160 21.47 0.84 3.98
N PHE A 161 20.37 1.05 4.73
CA PHE A 161 19.91 0.06 5.71
C PHE A 161 19.37 -1.22 5.04
N GLN A 162 18.76 -1.09 3.85
CA GLN A 162 18.25 -2.23 3.10
C GLN A 162 19.36 -3.14 2.57
N LYS A 163 20.46 -2.55 2.05
CA LYS A 163 21.47 -3.29 1.27
C LYS A 163 22.81 -3.47 1.97
N ASN A 164 23.25 -2.49 2.77
CA ASN A 164 24.62 -2.43 3.24
C ASN A 164 24.79 -2.75 4.74
N ARG A 165 23.69 -2.77 5.51
CA ARG A 165 23.73 -2.98 6.96
C ARG A 165 23.17 -4.33 7.41
N GLY A 166 23.56 -5.41 6.75
CA GLY A 166 23.12 -6.76 6.97
C GLY A 166 22.34 -7.32 5.79
N LEU A 167 21.90 -8.57 5.89
CA LEU A 167 21.39 -9.31 4.74
C LEU A 167 19.86 -9.27 4.59
N THR A 168 19.15 -8.61 5.51
CA THR A 168 17.67 -8.50 5.47
C THR A 168 17.23 -7.10 5.08
N TRP A 169 16.15 -7.00 4.30
CA TRP A 169 15.62 -5.71 3.81
C TRP A 169 14.78 -4.97 4.84
N ASP A 170 14.25 -5.69 5.82
CA ASP A 170 13.26 -5.20 6.79
C ASP A 170 13.67 -3.89 7.46
N LYS A 171 14.95 -3.75 7.85
CA LYS A 171 15.49 -2.52 8.45
C LYS A 171 15.37 -1.28 7.56
N GLY A 172 15.56 -1.44 6.24
CA GLY A 172 15.47 -0.36 5.29
C GLY A 172 14.03 -0.05 4.87
N LYS A 173 13.10 -0.97 5.13
CA LYS A 173 11.70 -0.91 4.71
C LYS A 173 10.71 -0.59 5.84
N GLY A 174 11.14 -0.65 7.09
CA GLY A 174 10.27 -0.60 8.27
C GLY A 174 10.46 0.61 9.18
N PHE A 175 11.17 1.68 8.76
CA PHE A 175 11.21 2.92 9.53
C PHE A 175 9.82 3.53 9.70
N ASP A 176 9.58 4.20 10.81
CA ASP A 176 8.33 4.93 11.01
C ASP A 176 8.04 5.86 9.81
N THR A 177 6.78 5.93 9.40
CA THR A 177 6.30 6.66 8.21
C THR A 177 6.68 6.09 6.84
N PHE A 178 7.33 4.92 6.77
CA PHE A 178 7.78 4.31 5.51
C PHE A 178 6.73 3.42 4.83
N GLY A 179 5.52 3.35 5.36
CA GLY A 179 4.41 2.57 4.83
C GLY A 179 3.11 3.37 4.68
N PRO A 180 3.09 4.51 3.95
CA PRO A 180 1.84 5.18 3.64
C PRO A 180 0.92 4.29 2.82
N ILE A 181 -0.33 4.11 3.27
CA ILE A 181 -1.36 3.29 2.59
C ILE A 181 -2.69 4.04 2.47
N GLY A 182 -3.39 3.82 1.36
CA GLY A 182 -4.66 4.48 1.05
C GLY A 182 -4.56 5.41 -0.16
N PRO A 183 -5.56 6.28 -0.41
CA PRO A 183 -6.54 6.84 0.52
C PRO A 183 -7.70 5.93 0.91
N PHE A 184 -7.95 4.88 0.16
CA PHE A 184 -9.06 3.97 0.40
C PHE A 184 -8.73 2.56 -0.12
N ILE A 185 -9.46 1.57 0.37
CA ILE A 185 -9.51 0.23 -0.21
C ILE A 185 -10.62 0.23 -1.26
N VAL A 186 -10.32 -0.21 -2.48
CA VAL A 186 -11.32 -0.54 -3.51
C VAL A 186 -11.55 -2.04 -3.49
N THR A 187 -12.78 -2.47 -3.23
CA THR A 187 -13.11 -3.91 -3.17
C THR A 187 -12.95 -4.58 -4.52
N THR A 188 -12.63 -5.88 -4.53
CA THR A 188 -12.30 -6.65 -5.75
C THR A 188 -13.40 -6.61 -6.81
N ASP A 189 -14.67 -6.55 -6.41
CA ASP A 189 -15.80 -6.46 -7.32
C ASP A 189 -15.90 -5.13 -8.09
N GLU A 190 -15.26 -4.05 -7.60
CA GLU A 190 -15.21 -2.75 -8.31
C GLU A 190 -13.92 -2.54 -9.12
N LEU A 191 -12.97 -3.46 -9.02
CA LEU A 191 -11.69 -3.34 -9.72
C LEU A 191 -11.31 -4.66 -10.42
N PRO A 192 -12.08 -5.13 -11.41
CA PRO A 192 -11.79 -6.38 -12.12
C PRO A 192 -10.45 -6.35 -12.87
N ASP A 193 -10.05 -5.18 -13.38
CA ASP A 193 -8.83 -4.99 -14.17
C ASP A 193 -7.61 -4.58 -13.34
N TYR A 194 -7.54 -5.01 -12.05
CA TYR A 194 -6.45 -4.64 -11.13
C TYR A 194 -5.05 -4.94 -11.66
N GLN A 195 -4.92 -5.80 -12.65
CA GLN A 195 -3.67 -6.20 -13.31
C GLN A 195 -3.34 -5.36 -14.56
N ASN A 196 -4.10 -4.28 -14.83
CA ASN A 196 -3.85 -3.35 -15.94
C ASN A 196 -4.21 -1.92 -15.54
N LEU A 197 -3.51 -1.39 -14.54
CA LEU A 197 -3.69 -0.03 -14.04
C LEU A 197 -2.42 0.77 -14.27
N ASP A 198 -2.57 1.98 -14.80
CA ASP A 198 -1.46 2.91 -14.90
C ASP A 198 -1.10 3.48 -13.53
N MET A 199 0.21 3.67 -13.30
CA MET A 199 0.76 4.12 -12.05
C MET A 199 1.88 5.13 -12.26
N PHE A 200 2.00 6.09 -11.34
CA PHE A 200 3.00 7.13 -11.43
C PHE A 200 3.49 7.60 -10.05
N LEU A 201 4.68 8.21 -10.05
CA LEU A 201 5.18 8.94 -8.89
C LEU A 201 5.99 10.15 -9.36
N ASP A 202 5.72 11.28 -8.74
CA ASP A 202 6.39 12.56 -8.98
C ASP A 202 7.10 13.03 -7.69
N VAL A 203 8.29 13.61 -7.85
CA VAL A 203 9.02 14.31 -6.77
C VAL A 203 9.20 15.76 -7.19
N ASN A 204 8.71 16.71 -6.39
CA ASN A 204 8.72 18.15 -6.68
C ASN A 204 8.11 18.47 -8.07
N GLY A 205 7.03 17.78 -8.43
CA GLY A 205 6.34 17.94 -9.72
C GLY A 205 7.05 17.34 -10.93
N LYS A 206 8.22 16.68 -10.73
CA LYS A 206 8.92 15.98 -11.80
C LYS A 206 8.57 14.49 -11.76
N ARG A 207 8.13 13.94 -12.92
CA ARG A 207 7.83 12.52 -13.08
C ARG A 207 9.10 11.70 -12.88
N MET A 208 9.06 10.79 -11.89
CA MET A 208 10.13 9.86 -11.55
C MET A 208 9.79 8.44 -11.94
N GLN A 209 8.58 7.97 -11.61
CA GLN A 209 8.13 6.63 -12.00
C GLN A 209 6.92 6.71 -12.91
N THR A 210 6.88 5.86 -13.91
CA THR A 210 5.71 5.57 -14.76
C THR A 210 5.69 4.06 -14.99
N GLY A 211 4.56 3.44 -14.73
CA GLY A 211 4.41 1.99 -14.88
C GLY A 211 2.99 1.57 -15.10
N ASN A 212 2.80 0.27 -15.27
CA ASN A 212 1.48 -0.35 -15.37
C ASN A 212 1.54 -1.72 -14.69
N THR A 213 0.52 -2.07 -13.91
CA THR A 213 0.48 -3.32 -13.13
C THR A 213 0.54 -4.58 -13.98
N SER A 214 0.29 -4.49 -15.29
CA SER A 214 0.47 -5.61 -16.25
C SER A 214 1.94 -6.03 -16.44
N LYS A 215 2.89 -5.20 -16.00
CA LYS A 215 4.34 -5.49 -16.07
C LYS A 215 4.87 -6.32 -14.91
N MET A 216 4.01 -6.67 -13.94
CA MET A 216 4.41 -7.55 -12.84
C MET A 216 4.95 -8.89 -13.35
N ILE A 217 6.02 -9.37 -12.71
CA ILE A 217 6.59 -10.71 -12.94
C ILE A 217 5.64 -11.76 -12.36
N PHE A 218 5.27 -11.60 -11.09
CA PHE A 218 4.29 -12.41 -10.39
C PHE A 218 3.04 -11.56 -10.16
N ASN A 219 1.92 -11.95 -10.80
CA ASN A 219 0.64 -11.27 -10.60
C ASN A 219 0.09 -11.54 -9.18
N ILE A 220 -0.92 -10.77 -8.76
CA ILE A 220 -1.46 -10.86 -7.39
C ILE A 220 -1.94 -12.28 -7.04
N LYS A 221 -2.53 -13.03 -7.99
CA LYS A 221 -2.94 -14.43 -7.74
C LYS A 221 -1.74 -15.33 -7.41
N ASN A 222 -0.64 -15.18 -8.17
CA ASN A 222 0.59 -15.90 -7.91
C ASN A 222 1.18 -15.54 -6.54
N LEU A 223 1.15 -14.24 -6.18
CA LEU A 223 1.66 -13.78 -4.88
C LEU A 223 0.87 -14.37 -3.71
N VAL A 224 -0.48 -14.31 -3.75
CA VAL A 224 -1.32 -14.87 -2.69
C VAL A 224 -1.12 -16.38 -2.57
N SER A 225 -1.10 -17.11 -3.70
CA SER A 225 -0.85 -18.56 -3.72
C SER A 225 0.51 -18.87 -3.09
N TYR A 226 1.57 -18.24 -3.57
CA TYR A 226 2.93 -18.47 -3.09
C TYR A 226 3.09 -18.12 -1.60
N MET A 227 2.66 -16.93 -1.17
CA MET A 227 2.75 -16.54 0.24
C MET A 227 1.95 -17.47 1.15
N SER A 228 0.78 -17.94 0.71
CA SER A 228 -0.05 -18.88 1.48
C SER A 228 0.57 -20.26 1.65
N SER A 229 1.57 -20.62 0.83
CA SER A 229 2.36 -21.83 1.00
C SER A 229 3.50 -21.67 2.01
N CYS A 230 3.97 -20.44 2.23
CA CYS A 230 5.04 -20.13 3.17
C CYS A 230 4.50 -19.81 4.58
N MET A 231 3.30 -19.18 4.64
CA MET A 231 2.71 -18.72 5.90
C MET A 231 1.18 -18.65 5.79
N SER A 232 0.47 -18.74 6.90
CA SER A 232 -0.96 -18.44 6.92
C SER A 232 -1.19 -16.93 6.74
N LEU A 233 -2.04 -16.55 5.79
CA LEU A 233 -2.53 -15.19 5.64
C LEU A 233 -3.90 -15.07 6.32
N HIS A 234 -4.13 -13.98 7.03
CA HIS A 234 -5.34 -13.73 7.80
C HIS A 234 -6.07 -12.47 7.32
N PRO A 235 -7.39 -12.35 7.55
CA PRO A 235 -8.10 -11.11 7.29
C PRO A 235 -7.37 -9.91 7.89
N GLY A 236 -7.27 -8.82 7.13
CA GLY A 236 -6.54 -7.62 7.52
C GLY A 236 -5.03 -7.65 7.24
N ASP A 237 -4.40 -8.80 6.94
CA ASP A 237 -3.01 -8.82 6.46
C ASP A 237 -2.90 -8.06 5.14
N ILE A 238 -1.85 -7.25 4.98
CA ILE A 238 -1.62 -6.43 3.80
C ILE A 238 -0.31 -6.80 3.10
N CYS A 239 -0.29 -6.59 1.79
CA CYS A 239 0.88 -6.81 0.97
C CYS A 239 1.05 -5.66 -0.03
N CYS A 240 2.28 -5.20 -0.26
CA CYS A 240 2.69 -4.37 -1.38
C CYS A 240 3.49 -5.21 -2.38
N THR A 241 3.35 -4.90 -3.70
CA THR A 241 3.59 -5.88 -4.76
C THR A 241 4.80 -5.63 -5.63
N GLY A 242 5.66 -4.70 -5.25
CA GLY A 242 6.79 -4.26 -6.05
C GLY A 242 6.49 -3.02 -6.89
N THR A 243 7.53 -2.33 -7.27
CA THR A 243 7.52 -1.02 -7.91
C THR A 243 8.02 -1.07 -9.36
N PRO A 244 7.53 -0.17 -10.26
CA PRO A 244 8.08 0.01 -11.60
C PRO A 244 9.43 0.74 -11.58
N PRO A 245 10.15 0.88 -12.73
CA PRO A 245 11.38 1.65 -12.87
C PRO A 245 11.24 3.10 -12.41
N GLY A 246 12.40 3.74 -12.11
CA GLY A 246 12.48 5.15 -11.78
C GLY A 246 12.60 5.45 -10.29
N VAL A 247 13.03 4.47 -9.49
CA VAL A 247 13.46 4.69 -8.11
C VAL A 247 14.71 5.56 -8.06
N GLY A 248 14.87 6.36 -7.02
CA GLY A 248 15.95 7.34 -6.91
C GLY A 248 17.35 6.72 -6.92
N GLU A 249 17.48 5.54 -6.31
CA GLU A 249 18.76 4.81 -6.28
C GLU A 249 19.31 4.47 -7.67
N ASN A 250 18.43 4.18 -8.64
CA ASN A 250 18.85 3.80 -9.99
C ASN A 250 19.11 4.97 -10.93
N MET A 251 18.85 6.20 -10.48
CA MET A 251 19.14 7.39 -11.27
C MET A 251 20.63 7.63 -11.42
N LYS A 252 21.01 8.38 -12.45
CA LYS A 252 22.41 8.72 -12.73
C LYS A 252 22.58 10.24 -12.82
N PRO A 253 23.15 10.89 -11.77
CA PRO A 253 23.52 10.32 -10.47
C PRO A 253 22.30 9.92 -9.62
N PRO A 254 22.47 9.06 -8.59
CA PRO A 254 21.39 8.70 -7.67
C PRO A 254 20.77 9.92 -6.97
N VAL A 255 19.45 9.89 -6.76
CA VAL A 255 18.66 10.97 -6.13
C VAL A 255 17.90 10.40 -4.95
N PHE A 256 18.01 11.06 -3.80
CA PHE A 256 17.36 10.63 -2.55
C PHE A 256 16.63 11.78 -1.88
N LEU A 257 15.59 11.44 -1.11
CA LEU A 257 14.83 12.38 -0.29
C LEU A 257 15.67 12.81 0.92
N LYS A 258 15.67 14.12 1.20
CA LYS A 258 16.48 14.71 2.27
C LYS A 258 15.68 15.56 3.25
N GLY A 259 14.46 15.90 2.87
CA GLY A 259 13.55 16.81 3.57
C GLY A 259 13.36 18.12 2.81
N GLY A 260 12.10 18.52 2.70
CA GLY A 260 11.63 19.66 1.92
C GLY A 260 10.96 19.29 0.61
N GLU A 261 11.15 18.06 0.13
CA GLU A 261 10.51 17.58 -1.11
C GLU A 261 9.01 17.29 -0.88
N GLU A 262 8.27 17.37 -1.98
CA GLU A 262 6.91 16.86 -2.10
C GLU A 262 6.92 15.60 -2.97
N VAL A 263 6.33 14.51 -2.48
CA VAL A 263 6.14 13.26 -3.23
C VAL A 263 4.65 13.10 -3.51
N VAL A 264 4.29 12.97 -4.79
CA VAL A 264 2.91 12.72 -5.24
C VAL A 264 2.90 11.43 -6.04
N LEU A 265 2.03 10.50 -5.68
CA LEU A 265 1.92 9.24 -6.40
C LEU A 265 0.45 8.85 -6.58
N GLY A 266 0.18 8.03 -7.59
CA GLY A 266 -1.16 7.59 -7.89
C GLY A 266 -1.20 6.33 -8.73
N ILE A 267 -2.32 5.62 -8.61
CA ILE A 267 -2.69 4.49 -9.46
C ILE A 267 -4.14 4.70 -9.89
N ASP A 268 -4.41 4.42 -11.14
CA ASP A 268 -5.76 4.51 -11.70
C ASP A 268 -6.78 3.79 -10.81
N LYS A 269 -7.89 4.47 -10.54
CA LYS A 269 -9.01 3.99 -9.69
C LYS A 269 -8.68 3.80 -8.20
N LEU A 270 -7.40 3.84 -7.80
CA LEU A 270 -6.96 3.71 -6.39
C LEU A 270 -6.68 5.06 -5.71
N GLY A 271 -6.79 6.17 -6.46
CA GLY A 271 -6.58 7.52 -5.93
C GLY A 271 -5.13 7.96 -5.95
N GLN A 272 -4.81 8.96 -5.12
CA GLN A 272 -3.49 9.56 -5.02
C GLN A 272 -3.07 9.74 -3.57
N GLN A 273 -1.77 9.77 -3.35
CA GLN A 273 -1.14 10.18 -2.09
C GLN A 273 -0.28 11.42 -2.34
N ARG A 274 -0.14 12.26 -1.30
CA ARG A 274 0.69 13.47 -1.35
C ARG A 274 1.43 13.65 -0.03
N HIS A 275 2.74 13.54 -0.05
CA HIS A 275 3.57 13.57 1.13
C HIS A 275 4.54 14.76 1.11
N LYS A 276 4.62 15.48 2.24
CA LYS A 276 5.77 16.34 2.51
C LYS A 276 6.87 15.48 3.12
N VAL A 277 8.07 15.60 2.59
CA VAL A 277 9.25 14.96 3.20
C VAL A 277 9.81 15.90 4.27
N ILE A 278 9.99 15.38 5.47
CA ILE A 278 10.46 16.16 6.63
C ILE A 278 11.81 15.57 7.09
N PRO A 279 12.86 16.39 7.27
CA PRO A 279 14.10 15.90 7.86
C PRO A 279 13.86 15.50 9.32
N TYR A 280 14.65 14.52 9.78
CA TYR A 280 14.64 14.17 11.21
C TYR A 280 14.91 15.40 12.08
N LYS A 281 14.12 15.56 13.13
CA LYS A 281 14.36 16.57 14.19
C LYS A 281 14.62 15.85 15.50
N ASP A 282 15.74 16.19 16.16
CA ASP A 282 16.06 15.69 17.51
C ASP A 282 15.04 16.16 18.55
#